data_6304da28d6baa49d4834cf7ead87c04d
#
_entry.id   6304da28d6baa49d4834cf7ead87c04d
#
_cell.length_a   1.000
_cell.length_b   1.000
_cell.length_c   1.000
_cell.angle_alpha   90.00
_cell.angle_beta   90.00
_cell.angle_gamma   90.00
#
_symmetry.space_group_name_H-M   'P 1'
#
loop_
_entity.id
_entity.type
_entity.pdbx_description
1 polymer ?
#
loop_
_entity_poly.entity_id
_entity_poly.type
_entity_poly.pdbx_seq_one_letter_code
_entity_poly.pdbx_strand_id
1 'polypeptide(L)'
;ASYTYAPWMRDYQSGYSLHTLGGFYKIDEKNVILAGFRYYNYPKLGVLETGGESIGPKELAAEVGYARELIKNLSVSATFRYIYSDMGKVGNDRGASTVAFDLGAFYTKAIARMEGASWSAGLQVSNLGPKIKYPKSSESLPMMAKVGGSVDLPFSQMHRLMMTGDLGYRLAPSDVQAVNVSVGAEYTLAEHFMFRGGYHYGDKEKGDHSFATVGAGMNRYGGHLDFAWLFA
;
A
#
# COMPACT_ATOMS: atom_id res chain seq x y z
N ALA A 1 15.13 -2.29 4.94
CA ALA A 1 13.91 -3.05 5.24
C ALA A 1 13.01 -2.23 6.14
N SER A 2 11.71 -2.38 6.00
CA SER A 2 10.69 -1.72 6.84
C SER A 2 9.71 -2.77 7.36
N TYR A 3 9.17 -2.52 8.55
CA TYR A 3 8.08 -3.28 9.13
C TYR A 3 6.98 -2.33 9.59
N THR A 4 5.74 -2.66 9.25
CA THR A 4 4.57 -1.89 9.68
C THR A 4 3.60 -2.81 10.41
N TYR A 5 3.11 -2.35 11.55
CA TYR A 5 2.01 -2.97 12.28
C TYR A 5 0.84 -1.98 12.30
N ALA A 6 -0.30 -2.39 11.76
CA ALA A 6 -1.52 -1.60 11.78
C ALA A 6 -2.63 -2.40 12.49
N PRO A 7 -3.04 -1.99 13.70
CA PRO A 7 -4.26 -2.49 14.30
C PRO A 7 -5.45 -1.97 13.52
N TRP A 8 -6.35 -2.86 13.10
CA TRP A 8 -7.46 -2.56 12.21
C TRP A 8 -8.81 -2.78 12.92
N MET A 9 -9.82 -1.98 12.57
CA MET A 9 -11.21 -2.15 13.03
C MET A 9 -11.38 -2.27 14.56
N ARG A 10 -10.58 -1.59 15.36
CA ARG A 10 -10.62 -1.68 16.85
C ARG A 10 -11.96 -1.32 17.45
N ASP A 11 -12.70 -0.41 16.81
CA ASP A 11 -14.01 0.07 17.28
C ASP A 11 -15.13 -0.97 17.09
N TYR A 12 -14.92 -1.96 16.22
CA TYR A 12 -15.88 -3.05 16.00
C TYR A 12 -15.52 -4.29 16.81
N GLN A 13 -14.28 -4.74 16.73
CA GLN A 13 -13.79 -5.92 17.45
C GLN A 13 -12.26 -5.89 17.54
N SER A 14 -11.71 -6.19 18.70
CA SER A 14 -10.26 -6.34 18.87
C SER A 14 -9.75 -7.61 18.18
N GLY A 15 -8.49 -7.57 17.72
CA GLY A 15 -7.81 -8.74 17.16
C GLY A 15 -7.57 -8.70 15.66
N TYR A 16 -8.12 -7.71 14.94
CA TYR A 16 -7.71 -7.46 13.55
C TYR A 16 -6.36 -6.77 13.50
N SER A 17 -5.44 -7.26 12.70
CA SER A 17 -4.15 -6.60 12.50
C SER A 17 -3.56 -6.91 11.12
N LEU A 18 -2.94 -5.89 10.54
CA LEU A 18 -2.15 -6.00 9.33
C LEU A 18 -0.67 -5.86 9.68
N HIS A 19 0.10 -6.83 9.27
CA HIS A 19 1.57 -6.84 9.36
C HIS A 19 2.14 -6.74 7.96
N THR A 20 3.04 -5.80 7.73
CA THR A 20 3.72 -5.64 6.46
C THR A 20 5.22 -5.59 6.69
N LEU A 21 5.95 -6.44 6.00
CA LEU A 21 7.41 -6.45 5.93
C LEU A 21 7.81 -6.17 4.49
N GLY A 22 8.73 -5.24 4.28
CA GLY A 22 9.22 -4.93 2.95
C GLY A 22 10.69 -4.54 2.93
N GLY A 23 11.32 -4.74 1.81
CA GLY A 23 12.68 -4.33 1.61
C GLY A 23 13.08 -4.33 0.13
N PHE A 24 14.19 -3.70 -0.13
CA PHE A 24 14.79 -3.69 -1.46
C PHE A 24 16.30 -3.87 -1.37
N TYR A 25 16.86 -4.37 -2.47
CA TYR A 25 18.29 -4.48 -2.66
C TYR A 25 18.67 -3.84 -3.99
N LYS A 26 19.58 -2.86 -3.93
CA LYS A 26 20.12 -2.19 -5.08
C LYS A 26 21.21 -3.07 -5.69
N ILE A 27 20.97 -3.63 -6.89
CA ILE A 27 21.94 -4.47 -7.61
C ILE A 27 23.06 -3.60 -8.15
N ASP A 28 22.69 -2.49 -8.80
CA ASP A 28 23.57 -1.48 -9.33
C ASP A 28 22.86 -0.10 -9.37
N GLU A 29 23.43 0.88 -10.07
CA GLU A 29 22.88 2.24 -10.13
C GLU A 29 21.51 2.33 -10.81
N LYS A 30 21.14 1.35 -11.64
CA LYS A 30 19.92 1.35 -12.43
C LYS A 30 18.93 0.25 -12.05
N ASN A 31 19.38 -0.77 -11.31
CA ASN A 31 18.63 -2.00 -11.10
C ASN A 31 18.38 -2.26 -9.62
N VAL A 32 17.13 -2.49 -9.25
CA VAL A 32 16.70 -2.77 -7.89
C VAL A 32 15.77 -3.99 -7.87
N ILE A 33 16.01 -4.92 -6.95
CA ILE A 33 15.03 -5.96 -6.58
C ILE A 33 14.32 -5.51 -5.31
N LEU A 34 13.05 -5.86 -5.21
CA LEU A 34 12.25 -5.64 -4.01
C LEU A 34 11.55 -6.93 -3.61
N ALA A 35 11.30 -7.08 -2.33
CA ALA A 35 10.53 -8.18 -1.78
C ALA A 35 9.62 -7.64 -0.67
N GLY A 36 8.43 -8.22 -0.56
CA GLY A 36 7.45 -7.84 0.44
C GLY A 36 6.65 -9.04 0.92
N PHE A 37 6.16 -8.91 2.14
CA PHE A 37 5.27 -9.88 2.76
C PHE A 37 4.20 -9.14 3.54
N ARG A 38 2.93 -9.54 3.39
CA ARG A 38 1.79 -9.00 4.12
C ARG A 38 1.04 -10.16 4.76
N TYR A 39 0.67 -9.96 6.01
CA TYR A 39 -0.15 -10.90 6.74
C TYR A 39 -1.29 -10.15 7.43
N TYR A 40 -2.50 -10.54 7.13
CA TYR A 40 -3.70 -10.01 7.76
C TYR A 40 -4.26 -11.07 8.71
N ASN A 41 -4.34 -10.71 9.99
CA ASN A 41 -4.88 -11.54 11.04
C ASN A 41 -6.30 -11.10 11.38
N TYR A 42 -7.19 -12.08 11.45
CA TYR A 42 -8.56 -11.91 11.91
C TYR A 42 -8.70 -12.41 13.34
N PRO A 43 -9.59 -11.81 14.16
CA PRO A 43 -9.91 -12.38 15.46
C PRO A 43 -10.55 -13.76 15.26
N LYS A 44 -10.38 -14.63 16.23
CA LYS A 44 -11.08 -15.91 16.24
C LYS A 44 -12.58 -15.64 16.39
N LEU A 45 -13.34 -16.02 15.39
CA LEU A 45 -14.80 -15.98 15.46
C LEU A 45 -15.25 -17.12 16.39
N GLY A 46 -16.07 -16.77 17.38
CA GLY A 46 -16.57 -17.72 18.36
C GLY A 46 -17.34 -18.87 17.68
N VAL A 47 -17.22 -20.04 18.28
CA VAL A 47 -17.85 -21.26 17.84
C VAL A 47 -19.38 -21.11 17.82
N LEU A 48 -20.01 -21.36 16.68
CA LEU A 48 -21.41 -21.70 16.65
C LEU A 48 -21.64 -22.95 17.53
N GLU A 49 -22.62 -22.89 18.42
CA GLU A 49 -23.01 -23.94 19.37
C GLU A 49 -22.96 -25.33 18.77
N THR A 50 -22.03 -26.12 19.12
CA THR A 50 -21.90 -27.59 19.10
C THR A 50 -20.46 -28.00 18.78
N GLY A 51 -19.54 -27.87 19.76
CA GLY A 51 -18.28 -28.60 19.75
C GLY A 51 -17.30 -28.33 18.59
N GLY A 52 -17.47 -27.21 17.85
CA GLY A 52 -16.69 -26.89 16.67
C GLY A 52 -15.40 -26.13 16.97
N GLU A 53 -14.39 -26.31 16.14
CA GLU A 53 -13.12 -25.59 16.20
C GLU A 53 -13.33 -24.09 15.95
N SER A 54 -12.61 -23.23 16.67
CA SER A 54 -12.66 -21.79 16.43
C SER A 54 -12.18 -21.45 15.02
N ILE A 55 -12.99 -20.70 14.27
CA ILE A 55 -12.67 -20.25 12.94
C ILE A 55 -11.75 -19.03 13.03
N GLY A 56 -10.56 -19.13 12.49
CA GLY A 56 -9.60 -18.01 12.42
C GLY A 56 -9.22 -17.74 10.96
N PRO A 57 -9.94 -16.85 10.26
CA PRO A 57 -9.55 -16.46 8.92
C PRO A 57 -8.14 -15.87 8.92
N LYS A 58 -7.42 -16.02 7.83
CA LYS A 58 -6.10 -15.43 7.62
C LYS A 58 -5.83 -15.20 6.15
N GLU A 59 -5.14 -14.12 5.88
CA GLU A 59 -4.71 -13.78 4.53
C GLU A 59 -3.24 -13.45 4.52
N LEU A 60 -2.56 -13.87 3.48
CA LEU A 60 -1.16 -13.53 3.27
C LEU A 60 -0.90 -13.19 1.80
N ALA A 61 0.05 -12.31 1.59
CA ALA A 61 0.60 -12.02 0.28
C ALA A 61 2.12 -11.94 0.36
N ALA A 62 2.79 -12.63 -0.55
CA ALA A 62 4.23 -12.54 -0.74
C ALA A 62 4.52 -11.97 -2.13
N GLU A 63 5.41 -11.02 -2.21
CA GLU A 63 5.71 -10.33 -3.46
C GLU A 63 7.21 -10.20 -3.71
N VAL A 64 7.57 -10.26 -4.99
CA VAL A 64 8.90 -9.97 -5.49
C VAL A 64 8.76 -9.06 -6.70
N GLY A 65 9.61 -8.05 -6.79
CA GLY A 65 9.58 -7.11 -7.88
C GLY A 65 10.98 -6.72 -8.36
N TYR A 66 10.99 -6.16 -9.54
CA TYR A 66 12.18 -5.62 -10.17
C TYR A 66 11.86 -4.24 -10.72
N ALA A 67 12.78 -3.31 -10.48
CA ALA A 67 12.70 -1.96 -11.03
C ALA A 67 14.01 -1.61 -11.74
N ARG A 68 13.89 -0.88 -12.84
CA ARG A 68 15.03 -0.44 -13.64
C ARG A 68 14.85 0.97 -14.17
N GLU A 69 15.91 1.76 -14.07
CA GLU A 69 16.02 3.02 -14.81
C GLU A 69 16.31 2.70 -16.28
N LEU A 70 15.31 2.93 -17.16
CA LEU A 70 15.43 2.68 -18.60
C LEU A 70 16.22 3.78 -19.29
N ILE A 71 15.89 5.02 -19.01
CA ILE A 71 16.58 6.24 -19.45
C ILE A 71 16.70 7.17 -18.27
N LYS A 72 17.56 8.17 -18.35
CA LYS A 72 17.77 9.16 -17.29
C LYS A 72 16.44 9.66 -16.76
N ASN A 73 16.23 9.55 -15.45
CA ASN A 73 15.05 9.99 -14.71
C ASN A 73 13.76 9.16 -14.93
N LEU A 74 13.74 8.16 -15.80
CA LEU A 74 12.57 7.29 -16.01
C LEU A 74 12.88 5.87 -15.59
N SER A 75 12.17 5.41 -14.57
CA SER A 75 12.23 4.04 -14.08
C SER A 75 10.92 3.30 -14.36
N VAL A 76 11.02 2.02 -14.62
CA VAL A 76 9.86 1.11 -14.72
C VAL A 76 10.00 -0.01 -13.72
N SER A 77 8.88 -0.58 -13.32
CA SER A 77 8.86 -1.71 -12.39
C SER A 77 7.80 -2.73 -12.77
N ALA A 78 8.10 -3.97 -12.42
CA ALA A 78 7.14 -5.07 -12.46
C ALA A 78 7.24 -5.84 -11.15
N THR A 79 6.10 -6.19 -10.56
CA THR A 79 6.01 -6.95 -9.32
C THR A 79 5.10 -8.15 -9.53
N PHE A 80 5.54 -9.31 -9.10
CA PHE A 80 4.74 -10.52 -9.00
C PHE A 80 4.33 -10.72 -7.55
N ARG A 81 3.06 -11.06 -7.31
CA ARG A 81 2.51 -11.29 -5.98
C ARG A 81 1.76 -12.62 -5.96
N TYR A 82 2.07 -13.46 -4.99
CA TYR A 82 1.29 -14.62 -4.62
C TYR A 82 0.36 -14.24 -3.46
N ILE A 83 -0.92 -14.59 -3.57
CA ILE A 83 -1.97 -14.30 -2.59
C ILE A 83 -2.59 -15.61 -2.12
N TYR A 84 -2.68 -15.79 -0.82
CA TYR A 84 -3.40 -16.88 -0.19
C TYR A 84 -4.42 -16.31 0.80
N SER A 85 -5.66 -16.77 0.69
CA SER A 85 -6.76 -16.37 1.56
C SER A 85 -7.47 -17.60 2.09
N ASP A 86 -7.55 -17.71 3.41
CA ASP A 86 -8.26 -18.73 4.14
C ASP A 86 -9.37 -18.06 4.95
N MET A 87 -10.59 -18.21 4.52
CA MET A 87 -11.77 -17.61 5.17
C MET A 87 -12.19 -18.35 6.46
N GLY A 88 -11.36 -19.32 6.90
CA GLY A 88 -11.64 -20.16 8.02
C GLY A 88 -12.32 -21.48 7.63
N LYS A 89 -12.04 -22.53 8.38
CA LYS A 89 -12.59 -23.87 8.10
C LYS A 89 -14.03 -23.95 8.55
N VAL A 90 -14.93 -24.04 7.58
CA VAL A 90 -16.31 -24.50 7.80
C VAL A 90 -16.45 -25.82 7.03
N GLY A 91 -16.33 -26.95 7.71
CA GLY A 91 -16.31 -28.26 7.07
C GLY A 91 -15.01 -28.55 6.30
N ASN A 92 -15.12 -29.01 5.05
CA ASN A 92 -13.98 -29.34 4.18
C ASN A 92 -13.48 -28.16 3.32
N ASP A 93 -13.90 -26.94 3.59
CA ASP A 93 -13.51 -25.77 2.79
C ASP A 93 -12.01 -25.49 3.00
N ARG A 94 -11.28 -25.43 1.90
CA ARG A 94 -9.84 -25.11 1.86
C ARG A 94 -9.67 -23.65 1.48
N GLY A 95 -8.59 -23.04 1.96
CA GLY A 95 -8.17 -21.73 1.51
C GLY A 95 -7.98 -21.67 -0.01
N ALA A 96 -8.07 -20.49 -0.56
CA ALA A 96 -7.91 -20.21 -1.98
C ALA A 96 -6.60 -19.45 -2.23
N SER A 97 -6.02 -19.60 -3.40
CA SER A 97 -4.84 -18.85 -3.81
C SER A 97 -4.98 -18.31 -5.22
N THR A 98 -4.27 -17.21 -5.47
CA THR A 98 -4.17 -16.60 -6.79
C THR A 98 -2.85 -15.86 -6.92
N VAL A 99 -2.58 -15.33 -8.10
CA VAL A 99 -1.41 -14.50 -8.39
C VAL A 99 -1.84 -13.15 -8.94
N ALA A 100 -1.03 -12.14 -8.73
CA ALA A 100 -1.22 -10.81 -9.27
C ALA A 100 0.08 -10.23 -9.79
N PHE A 101 -0.03 -9.33 -10.75
CA PHE A 101 1.07 -8.54 -11.30
C PHE A 101 0.77 -7.07 -11.14
N ASP A 102 1.79 -6.30 -10.79
CA ASP A 102 1.74 -4.84 -10.79
C ASP A 102 2.79 -4.31 -11.76
N LEU A 103 2.44 -3.29 -12.52
CA LEU A 103 3.32 -2.59 -13.44
C LEU A 103 3.36 -1.12 -13.04
N GLY A 104 4.55 -0.52 -13.08
CA GLY A 104 4.73 0.88 -12.74
C GLY A 104 5.73 1.58 -13.64
N ALA A 105 5.54 2.90 -13.79
CA ALA A 105 6.49 3.82 -14.37
C ALA A 105 6.62 5.03 -13.46
N PHE A 106 7.82 5.53 -13.27
CA PHE A 106 8.11 6.67 -12.41
C PHE A 106 9.15 7.57 -13.06
N TYR A 107 8.83 8.84 -13.18
CA TYR A 107 9.70 9.87 -13.69
C TYR A 107 9.99 10.89 -12.60
N THR A 108 11.25 11.29 -12.45
CA THR A 108 11.63 12.35 -11.51
C THR A 108 12.62 13.31 -12.18
N LYS A 109 12.50 14.59 -11.86
CA LYS A 109 13.38 15.63 -12.41
C LYS A 109 13.61 16.75 -11.41
N ALA A 110 14.86 17.21 -11.32
CA ALA A 110 15.22 18.37 -10.53
C ALA A 110 14.58 19.65 -11.09
N ILE A 111 14.20 20.57 -10.19
CA ILE A 111 13.68 21.90 -10.53
C ILE A 111 14.87 22.86 -10.59
N ALA A 112 15.22 23.32 -11.80
CA ALA A 112 16.43 24.09 -12.06
C ALA A 112 16.57 25.41 -11.28
N ARG A 113 15.45 25.98 -10.80
CA ARG A 113 15.43 27.26 -10.09
C ARG A 113 15.58 27.15 -8.56
N MET A 114 15.58 25.96 -8.01
CA MET A 114 15.65 25.72 -6.57
C MET A 114 16.54 24.50 -6.32
N GLU A 115 17.70 24.71 -5.70
CA GLU A 115 18.66 23.65 -5.41
C GLU A 115 18.03 22.58 -4.52
N GLY A 116 18.22 21.31 -4.89
CA GLY A 116 17.65 20.17 -4.18
C GLY A 116 16.16 19.95 -4.39
N ALA A 117 15.43 20.86 -5.05
CA ALA A 117 14.03 20.68 -5.36
C ALA A 117 13.82 19.73 -6.55
N SER A 118 12.75 18.95 -6.49
CA SER A 118 12.39 18.04 -7.56
C SER A 118 10.88 17.89 -7.70
N TRP A 119 10.45 17.44 -8.86
CA TRP A 119 9.11 16.96 -9.08
C TRP A 119 9.14 15.54 -9.61
N SER A 120 8.10 14.79 -9.35
CA SER A 120 7.95 13.41 -9.83
C SER A 120 6.55 13.18 -10.38
N ALA A 121 6.44 12.24 -11.31
CA ALA A 121 5.17 11.73 -11.82
C ALA A 121 5.24 10.21 -11.88
N GLY A 122 4.14 9.55 -11.58
CA GLY A 122 4.04 8.09 -11.58
C GLY A 122 2.77 7.59 -12.22
N LEU A 123 2.86 6.43 -12.82
CA LEU A 123 1.75 5.66 -13.35
C LEU A 123 1.87 4.23 -12.82
N GLN A 124 0.77 3.65 -12.37
CA GLN A 124 0.72 2.27 -11.89
C GLN A 124 -0.57 1.59 -12.33
N VAL A 125 -0.45 0.32 -12.72
CA VAL A 125 -1.58 -0.61 -12.82
C VAL A 125 -1.27 -1.76 -11.89
N SER A 126 -2.18 -2.06 -10.97
CA SER A 126 -1.95 -3.05 -9.92
C SER A 126 -3.03 -4.13 -9.86
N ASN A 127 -2.65 -5.25 -9.23
CA ASN A 127 -3.50 -6.43 -9.04
C ASN A 127 -4.02 -7.04 -10.35
N LEU A 128 -3.25 -6.96 -11.44
CA LEU A 128 -3.55 -7.66 -12.68
C LEU A 128 -3.43 -9.17 -12.45
N GLY A 129 -4.52 -9.90 -12.50
CA GLY A 129 -4.50 -11.34 -12.25
C GLY A 129 -5.84 -12.02 -12.40
N PRO A 130 -5.83 -13.36 -12.35
CA PRO A 130 -7.07 -14.13 -12.38
C PRO A 130 -7.87 -13.96 -11.08
N LYS A 131 -9.14 -14.30 -11.16
CA LYS A 131 -10.01 -14.35 -9.98
C LYS A 131 -9.48 -15.37 -8.96
N ILE A 132 -9.59 -15.04 -7.68
CA ILE A 132 -9.40 -16.01 -6.61
C ILE A 132 -10.63 -16.92 -6.54
N LYS A 133 -10.39 -18.24 -6.56
CA LYS A 133 -11.46 -19.23 -6.61
C LYS A 133 -11.58 -19.92 -5.27
N TYR A 134 -12.66 -19.63 -4.56
CA TYR A 134 -13.10 -20.37 -3.39
C TYR A 134 -14.01 -21.53 -3.78
N PRO A 135 -14.26 -22.50 -2.91
CA PRO A 135 -15.13 -23.65 -3.23
C PRO A 135 -16.55 -23.28 -3.69
N LYS A 136 -17.06 -22.13 -3.21
CA LYS A 136 -18.44 -21.68 -3.46
C LYS A 136 -18.56 -20.35 -4.21
N SER A 137 -17.45 -19.61 -4.37
CA SER A 137 -17.44 -18.31 -5.04
C SER A 137 -16.16 -18.07 -5.82
N SER A 138 -16.18 -17.05 -6.66
CA SER A 138 -15.01 -16.63 -7.43
C SER A 138 -14.96 -15.10 -7.46
N GLU A 139 -13.96 -14.54 -6.82
CA GLU A 139 -13.84 -13.10 -6.60
C GLU A 139 -12.74 -12.49 -7.47
N SER A 140 -13.04 -11.34 -8.07
CA SER A 140 -12.06 -10.60 -8.84
C SER A 140 -11.08 -9.89 -7.90
N LEU A 141 -9.81 -9.86 -8.28
CA LEU A 141 -8.84 -9.01 -7.59
C LEU A 141 -9.22 -7.52 -7.78
N PRO A 142 -8.96 -6.66 -6.79
CA PRO A 142 -9.24 -5.22 -6.90
C PRO A 142 -8.20 -4.55 -7.81
N MET A 143 -8.36 -4.74 -9.12
CA MET A 143 -7.49 -4.12 -10.12
C MET A 143 -7.65 -2.61 -10.10
N MET A 144 -6.54 -1.89 -10.12
CA MET A 144 -6.53 -0.43 -10.05
C MET A 144 -5.50 0.17 -11.00
N ALA A 145 -5.87 1.25 -11.66
CA ALA A 145 -4.95 2.13 -12.35
C ALA A 145 -4.81 3.44 -11.55
N LYS A 146 -3.59 3.93 -11.38
CA LYS A 146 -3.29 5.18 -10.68
C LYS A 146 -2.32 6.03 -11.48
N VAL A 147 -2.55 7.34 -11.46
CA VAL A 147 -1.59 8.34 -11.90
C VAL A 147 -1.40 9.33 -10.75
N GLY A 148 -0.17 9.73 -10.50
CA GLY A 148 0.10 10.67 -9.42
C GLY A 148 1.35 11.49 -9.68
N GLY A 149 1.55 12.48 -8.83
CA GLY A 149 2.72 13.32 -8.87
C GLY A 149 3.09 13.87 -7.50
N SER A 150 4.31 14.31 -7.37
CA SER A 150 4.80 14.97 -6.17
C SER A 150 5.74 16.12 -6.51
N VAL A 151 5.82 17.06 -5.58
CA VAL A 151 6.81 18.15 -5.59
C VAL A 151 7.51 18.15 -4.24
N ASP A 152 8.82 18.23 -4.29
CA ASP A 152 9.70 18.22 -3.13
C ASP A 152 10.51 19.53 -3.10
N LEU A 153 10.30 20.30 -2.05
CA LEU A 153 10.78 21.68 -1.92
C LEU A 153 11.61 21.84 -0.64
N PRO A 154 12.95 21.79 -0.71
CA PRO A 154 13.81 22.18 0.40
C PRO A 154 13.87 23.72 0.46
N PHE A 155 13.24 24.33 1.46
CA PHE A 155 13.29 25.78 1.66
C PHE A 155 14.58 26.23 2.32
N SER A 156 15.21 25.35 3.10
CA SER A 156 16.51 25.55 3.72
C SER A 156 17.12 24.20 4.11
N GLN A 157 18.31 24.21 4.70
CA GLN A 157 18.92 22.98 5.24
C GLN A 157 18.10 22.33 6.36
N MET A 158 17.24 23.09 7.02
CA MET A 158 16.41 22.59 8.12
C MET A 158 14.94 22.33 7.75
N HIS A 159 14.46 22.85 6.63
CA HIS A 159 13.04 22.88 6.30
C HIS A 159 12.78 22.32 4.90
N ARG A 160 12.02 21.26 4.81
CA ARG A 160 11.61 20.62 3.56
C ARG A 160 10.12 20.35 3.56
N LEU A 161 9.45 20.63 2.47
CA LEU A 161 8.04 20.32 2.24
C LEU A 161 7.91 19.45 1.00
N MET A 162 7.29 18.29 1.17
CA MET A 162 6.86 17.46 0.06
C MET A 162 5.33 17.49 -0.03
N MET A 163 4.80 17.68 -1.22
CA MET A 163 3.37 17.57 -1.52
C MET A 163 3.16 16.50 -2.57
N THR A 164 2.09 15.74 -2.43
CA THR A 164 1.75 14.65 -3.35
C THR A 164 0.27 14.63 -3.64
N GLY A 165 -0.10 14.13 -4.82
CA GLY A 165 -1.47 13.87 -5.18
C GLY A 165 -1.56 12.73 -6.18
N ASP A 166 -2.60 11.93 -6.08
CA ASP A 166 -2.90 10.86 -7.02
C ASP A 166 -4.40 10.77 -7.36
N LEU A 167 -4.66 10.30 -8.56
CA LEU A 167 -5.95 9.93 -9.08
C LEU A 167 -5.94 8.43 -9.38
N GLY A 168 -6.83 7.69 -8.76
CA GLY A 168 -7.01 6.28 -8.95
C GLY A 168 -8.34 5.94 -9.62
N TYR A 169 -8.34 4.87 -10.39
CA TYR A 169 -9.55 4.27 -10.94
C TYR A 169 -9.55 2.78 -10.69
N ARG A 170 -10.58 2.28 -9.99
CA ARG A 170 -10.78 0.84 -9.77
C ARG A 170 -11.34 0.21 -11.03
N LEU A 171 -10.52 -0.65 -11.67
CA LEU A 171 -10.86 -1.33 -12.93
C LEU A 171 -11.74 -2.57 -12.70
N ALA A 172 -11.55 -3.24 -11.57
CA ALA A 172 -12.29 -4.45 -11.18
C ALA A 172 -12.44 -4.52 -9.65
N PRO A 173 -13.48 -5.19 -9.14
CA PRO A 173 -14.63 -5.77 -9.87
C PRO A 173 -15.51 -4.69 -10.52
N SER A 174 -16.30 -5.06 -11.53
CA SER A 174 -17.07 -4.11 -12.36
C SER A 174 -18.20 -3.39 -11.62
N ASP A 175 -18.74 -4.00 -10.58
CA ASP A 175 -19.83 -3.49 -9.75
C ASP A 175 -19.39 -2.40 -8.77
N VAL A 176 -18.05 -2.31 -8.50
CA VAL A 176 -17.47 -1.33 -7.59
C VAL A 176 -16.44 -0.42 -8.27
N GLN A 177 -16.55 -0.25 -9.58
CA GLN A 177 -15.71 0.70 -10.31
C GLN A 177 -15.95 2.11 -9.79
N ALA A 178 -14.87 2.81 -9.41
CA ALA A 178 -14.93 4.15 -8.86
C ALA A 178 -13.61 4.89 -9.06
N VAL A 179 -13.72 6.20 -9.11
CA VAL A 179 -12.58 7.12 -9.05
C VAL A 179 -12.28 7.41 -7.59
N ASN A 180 -11.01 7.46 -7.24
CA ASN A 180 -10.56 8.02 -5.97
C ASN A 180 -9.45 9.05 -6.18
N VAL A 181 -9.32 9.94 -5.23
CA VAL A 181 -8.31 11.01 -5.22
C VAL A 181 -7.66 11.06 -3.87
N SER A 182 -6.33 11.11 -3.85
CA SER A 182 -5.60 11.31 -2.61
C SER A 182 -4.68 12.52 -2.72
N VAL A 183 -4.58 13.28 -1.66
CA VAL A 183 -3.61 14.37 -1.53
C VAL A 183 -2.92 14.27 -0.18
N GLY A 184 -1.65 14.66 -0.14
CA GLY A 184 -0.87 14.62 1.08
C GLY A 184 0.27 15.62 1.09
N ALA A 185 0.71 15.95 2.29
CA ALA A 185 1.88 16.76 2.51
C ALA A 185 2.72 16.20 3.65
N GLU A 186 4.02 16.32 3.52
CA GLU A 186 5.00 16.01 4.56
C GLU A 186 5.90 17.24 4.76
N TYR A 187 6.00 17.67 6.02
CA TYR A 187 6.97 18.68 6.42
C TYR A 187 8.08 18.01 7.22
N THR A 188 9.31 18.18 6.76
CA THR A 188 10.52 17.65 7.43
C THR A 188 11.27 18.79 8.08
N LEU A 189 11.56 18.64 9.38
CA LEU A 189 12.33 19.56 10.19
C LEU A 189 13.68 18.93 10.55
N ALA A 190 14.75 19.66 10.25
CA ALA A 190 16.15 19.32 10.59
C ALA A 190 16.56 17.90 10.14
N GLU A 191 15.96 17.38 9.06
CA GLU A 191 16.17 16.02 8.54
C GLU A 191 15.78 14.88 9.50
N HIS A 192 15.28 15.22 10.67
CA HIS A 192 15.02 14.27 11.76
C HIS A 192 13.55 14.09 12.08
N PHE A 193 12.76 15.15 12.02
CA PHE A 193 11.34 15.09 12.39
C PHE A 193 10.47 15.30 11.18
N MET A 194 9.49 14.45 10.99
CA MET A 194 8.51 14.51 9.92
C MET A 194 7.10 14.65 10.47
N PHE A 195 6.33 15.56 9.89
CA PHE A 195 4.90 15.74 10.17
C PHE A 195 4.13 15.58 8.87
N ARG A 196 3.10 14.75 8.90
CA ARG A 196 2.34 14.37 7.71
C ARG A 196 0.87 14.63 7.89
N GLY A 197 0.23 15.04 6.81
CA GLY A 197 -1.22 15.13 6.73
C GLY A 197 -1.67 14.70 5.35
N GLY A 198 -2.82 14.07 5.27
CA GLY A 198 -3.38 13.62 4.01
C GLY A 198 -4.89 13.49 4.06
N TYR A 199 -5.48 13.47 2.88
CA TYR A 199 -6.89 13.22 2.68
C TYR A 199 -7.08 12.30 1.49
N HIS A 200 -7.94 11.30 1.68
CA HIS A 200 -8.40 10.39 0.66
C HIS A 200 -9.89 10.62 0.41
N TYR A 201 -10.24 10.87 -0.84
CA TYR A 201 -11.61 10.91 -1.32
C TYR A 201 -11.92 9.62 -2.06
N GLY A 202 -12.97 8.93 -1.64
CA GLY A 202 -13.48 7.73 -2.27
C GLY A 202 -15.00 7.76 -2.36
N ASP A 203 -15.55 6.88 -3.18
CA ASP A 203 -16.98 6.70 -3.36
C ASP A 203 -17.52 5.67 -2.35
N LYS A 204 -18.22 6.17 -1.33
CA LYS A 204 -18.79 5.36 -0.25
C LYS A 204 -19.78 4.30 -0.77
N GLU A 205 -20.56 4.60 -1.81
CA GLU A 205 -21.51 3.66 -2.40
C GLU A 205 -20.81 2.48 -3.11
N LYS A 206 -19.53 2.71 -3.50
CA LYS A 206 -18.65 1.70 -4.10
C LYS A 206 -17.68 1.07 -3.10
N GLY A 207 -17.90 1.29 -1.81
CA GLY A 207 -17.09 0.71 -0.74
C GLY A 207 -15.72 1.35 -0.56
N ASP A 208 -15.54 2.58 -1.06
CA ASP A 208 -14.32 3.38 -0.88
C ASP A 208 -14.66 4.61 -0.04
N HIS A 209 -14.38 4.55 1.26
CA HIS A 209 -14.72 5.63 2.19
C HIS A 209 -13.66 6.71 2.17
N SER A 210 -14.11 7.97 2.23
CA SER A 210 -13.20 9.10 2.41
C SER A 210 -12.68 9.13 3.85
N PHE A 211 -11.40 9.48 4.02
CA PHE A 211 -10.77 9.61 5.33
C PHE A 211 -9.64 10.64 5.32
N ALA A 212 -9.34 11.18 6.49
CA ALA A 212 -8.17 12.00 6.73
C ALA A 212 -7.10 11.23 7.50
N THR A 213 -5.85 11.60 7.32
CA THR A 213 -4.72 11.03 8.07
C THR A 213 -3.83 12.12 8.63
N VAL A 214 -3.26 11.85 9.80
CA VAL A 214 -2.14 12.63 10.33
C VAL A 214 -1.04 11.66 10.75
N GLY A 215 0.19 12.10 10.70
CA GLY A 215 1.33 11.28 11.08
C GLY A 215 2.51 12.10 11.58
N ALA A 216 3.35 11.46 12.35
CA ALA A 216 4.63 11.99 12.78
C ALA A 216 5.70 10.91 12.64
N GLY A 217 6.90 11.33 12.28
CA GLY A 217 8.04 10.44 12.14
C GLY A 217 9.31 11.03 12.72
N MET A 218 10.23 10.14 13.05
CA MET A 218 11.56 10.52 13.50
C MET A 218 12.61 9.63 12.84
N ASN A 219 13.66 10.27 12.31
CA ASN A 219 14.83 9.59 11.75
C ASN A 219 16.05 9.86 12.65
N ARG A 220 16.65 8.81 13.19
CA ARG A 220 17.84 8.93 14.03
C ARG A 220 18.70 7.66 14.00
N TYR A 221 20.01 7.82 13.94
CA TYR A 221 20.99 6.70 13.97
C TYR A 221 20.75 5.62 12.90
N GLY A 222 20.26 5.98 11.72
CA GLY A 222 19.96 5.02 10.66
C GLY A 222 18.65 4.23 10.84
N GLY A 223 17.90 4.52 11.92
CA GLY A 223 16.56 4.01 12.16
C GLY A 223 15.50 5.06 11.89
N HIS A 224 14.33 4.62 11.41
CA HIS A 224 13.18 5.45 11.13
C HIS A 224 11.96 4.89 11.87
N LEU A 225 11.26 5.75 12.60
CA LEU A 225 10.06 5.40 13.35
C LEU A 225 8.92 6.32 12.93
N ASP A 226 7.79 5.74 12.52
CA ASP A 226 6.60 6.46 12.11
C ASP A 226 5.37 6.05 12.88
N PHE A 227 4.54 7.04 13.17
CA PHE A 227 3.19 6.87 13.69
C PHE A 227 2.19 7.55 12.74
N ALA A 228 1.08 6.89 12.48
CA ALA A 228 0.00 7.45 11.70
C ALA A 228 -1.35 7.16 12.37
N TRP A 229 -2.25 8.12 12.25
CA TRP A 229 -3.63 8.01 12.70
C TRP A 229 -4.57 8.29 11.53
N LEU A 230 -5.64 7.49 11.44
CA LEU A 230 -6.67 7.60 10.41
C LEU A 230 -7.99 8.01 11.07
N PHE A 231 -8.67 8.99 10.46
CA PHE A 231 -9.99 9.49 10.83
C PHE A 231 -10.94 9.21 9.65
N ALA A 232 -11.88 8.26 9.81
CA ALA A 232 -12.87 7.87 8.82
C ALA A 232 -14.26 8.40 9.15
#